data_2f669f848786e20476c04d19ebd26aa4
#
_entry.id   2f669f848786e20476c04d19ebd26aa4
#
_cell.length_a   1.000
_cell.length_b   1.000
_cell.length_c   1.000
_cell.angle_alpha   90.00
_cell.angle_beta   90.00
_cell.angle_gamma   90.00
#
_symmetry.space_group_name_H-M   'P 1'
#
loop_
_entity.id
_entity.type
_entity.pdbx_description
1 polymer ?
#
loop_
_entity_poly.entity_id
_entity_poly.type
_entity_poly.pdbx_seq_one_letter_code
_entity_poly.pdbx_strand_id
1 'polypeptide(L)'
;MASRRTKFLLLAAVILGGLAGLELSLARWGRADTAPPAAMHGQLHDGGTYLVYVPDSLPAGRKVPLVFALSPGADAGSMIRVWAPVAERHGWLVAASKEFRNGVAWEILTPQVMAELDAVERAYPVDQGKVVFTGLSGGAMGSLGITYYHPARVAALVLNTGKMEEAFMDAKYPRGKRAVFLASPGDFRYQEMKRDRAFLDARGWTTTWIEFAGGHTFAPEAAYQAAAEWLEKHW
;
A
#
# COMPACT_ATOMS: atom_id res chain seq x y z
N MET A 1 23.71 -0.86 49.65
CA MET A 1 22.59 -1.72 49.23
C MET A 1 21.48 -0.81 48.66
N ALA A 2 21.45 -0.59 47.37
CA ALA A 2 20.38 0.20 46.73
C ALA A 2 19.14 -0.69 46.54
N SER A 3 18.00 -0.20 47.02
CA SER A 3 16.77 -0.96 47.15
C SER A 3 16.22 -1.39 45.79
N ARG A 4 15.64 -2.60 45.71
CA ARG A 4 14.97 -3.16 44.54
C ARG A 4 13.88 -2.24 43.96
N ARG A 5 13.37 -1.25 44.69
CA ARG A 5 12.34 -0.29 44.27
C ARG A 5 12.85 0.73 43.23
N THR A 6 14.12 1.13 43.30
CA THR A 6 14.71 2.11 42.35
C THR A 6 14.91 1.53 40.95
N LYS A 7 15.16 0.22 40.84
CA LYS A 7 15.32 -0.44 39.53
C LYS A 7 13.98 -0.59 38.78
N PHE A 8 12.88 -0.75 39.51
CA PHE A 8 11.55 -0.85 38.90
C PHE A 8 11.05 0.49 38.34
N LEU A 9 11.36 1.61 39.00
CA LEU A 9 10.96 2.94 38.52
C LEU A 9 11.73 3.37 37.26
N LEU A 10 12.99 2.99 37.14
CA LEU A 10 13.80 3.26 35.93
C LEU A 10 13.32 2.45 34.70
N LEU A 11 12.89 1.21 34.92
CA LEU A 11 12.37 0.38 33.83
C LEU A 11 11.00 0.88 33.32
N ALA A 12 10.14 1.35 34.22
CA ALA A 12 8.83 1.94 33.85
C ALA A 12 8.97 3.26 33.08
N ALA A 13 9.96 4.08 33.41
CA ALA A 13 10.21 5.35 32.70
C ALA A 13 10.73 5.15 31.27
N VAL A 14 11.53 4.09 31.03
CA VAL A 14 12.02 3.75 29.69
C VAL A 14 10.90 3.18 28.80
N ILE A 15 9.96 2.41 29.36
CA ILE A 15 8.83 1.85 28.61
C ILE A 15 7.81 2.95 28.26
N LEU A 16 7.53 3.88 29.18
CA LEU A 16 6.62 4.98 28.94
C LEU A 16 7.20 6.02 27.95
N GLY A 17 8.51 6.28 28.02
CA GLY A 17 9.19 7.13 27.03
C GLY A 17 9.22 6.55 25.63
N GLY A 18 9.35 5.23 25.50
CA GLY A 18 9.33 4.51 24.23
C GLY A 18 7.95 4.51 23.56
N LEU A 19 6.89 4.36 24.34
CA LEU A 19 5.50 4.39 23.83
C LEU A 19 5.07 5.79 23.41
N ALA A 20 5.40 6.82 24.18
CA ALA A 20 5.10 8.21 23.83
C ALA A 20 5.88 8.68 22.58
N GLY A 21 7.11 8.21 22.39
CA GLY A 21 7.90 8.47 21.18
C GLY A 21 7.31 7.77 19.94
N LEU A 22 6.74 6.59 20.11
CA LEU A 22 6.09 5.83 19.04
C LEU A 22 4.76 6.47 18.62
N GLU A 23 3.95 6.92 19.58
CA GLU A 23 2.67 7.60 19.29
C GLU A 23 2.87 8.98 18.64
N LEU A 24 3.86 9.75 19.08
CA LEU A 24 4.21 11.03 18.45
C LEU A 24 4.80 10.85 17.04
N SER A 25 5.49 9.73 16.78
CA SER A 25 5.95 9.38 15.45
C SER A 25 4.79 9.01 14.53
N LEU A 26 3.83 8.21 15.01
CA LEU A 26 2.64 7.80 14.24
C LEU A 26 1.72 9.01 13.93
N ALA A 27 1.57 9.95 14.85
CA ALA A 27 0.76 11.14 14.64
C ALA A 27 1.36 12.15 13.62
N ARG A 28 2.67 12.06 13.34
CA ARG A 28 3.33 12.85 12.30
C ARG A 28 3.23 12.24 10.90
N TRP A 29 2.87 10.98 10.79
CA TRP A 29 2.87 10.23 9.54
C TRP A 29 1.59 10.39 8.69
N GLY A 30 0.58 11.07 9.18
CA GLY A 30 -0.71 11.21 8.50
C GLY A 30 -1.03 12.57 7.91
N ARG A 31 -0.17 13.57 8.06
CA ARG A 31 -0.38 14.87 7.42
C ARG A 31 0.51 15.01 6.20
N ALA A 32 0.06 14.41 5.09
CA ALA A 32 0.48 14.90 3.79
C ALA A 32 0.12 16.39 3.70
N ASP A 33 1.04 17.21 3.20
CA ASP A 33 0.82 18.63 2.93
C ASP A 33 -0.54 18.83 2.29
N THR A 34 -1.37 19.70 2.89
CA THR A 34 -2.72 19.99 2.44
C THR A 34 -2.76 20.95 1.26
N ALA A 35 -1.81 20.84 0.32
CA ALA A 35 -2.02 21.41 -0.99
C ALA A 35 -3.20 20.65 -1.63
N PRO A 36 -4.24 21.34 -2.14
CA PRO A 36 -5.28 20.65 -2.88
C PRO A 36 -4.63 19.89 -4.00
N PRO A 37 -4.89 18.58 -4.17
CA PRO A 37 -4.36 17.82 -5.27
C PRO A 37 -4.78 18.49 -6.57
N ALA A 38 -3.95 18.36 -7.60
CA ALA A 38 -4.35 18.67 -8.97
C ALA A 38 -5.77 18.13 -9.15
N ALA A 39 -6.69 18.98 -9.60
CA ALA A 39 -8.13 18.80 -9.47
C ALA A 39 -8.56 17.36 -9.77
N MET A 40 -9.12 16.68 -8.75
CA MET A 40 -9.84 15.42 -8.99
C MET A 40 -11.10 15.78 -9.76
N HIS A 41 -11.15 15.42 -11.03
CA HIS A 41 -12.29 15.69 -11.91
C HIS A 41 -13.35 14.59 -11.83
N GLY A 42 -12.93 13.36 -11.51
CA GLY A 42 -13.79 12.19 -11.40
C GLY A 42 -14.65 12.16 -10.12
N GLN A 43 -15.40 11.08 -9.98
CA GLN A 43 -16.36 10.90 -8.88
C GLN A 43 -15.78 10.04 -7.77
N LEU A 44 -15.96 10.48 -6.53
CA LEU A 44 -15.63 9.72 -5.31
C LEU A 44 -16.90 9.08 -4.74
N HIS A 45 -16.90 7.75 -4.63
CA HIS A 45 -18.00 6.99 -4.06
C HIS A 45 -17.58 6.38 -2.73
N ASP A 46 -18.47 6.46 -1.74
CA ASP A 46 -18.29 5.83 -0.43
C ASP A 46 -19.07 4.53 -0.35
N GLY A 47 -18.37 3.40 -0.26
CA GLY A 47 -18.92 2.05 -0.10
C GLY A 47 -19.07 1.59 1.35
N GLY A 48 -18.97 2.50 2.32
CA GLY A 48 -19.00 2.19 3.75
C GLY A 48 -17.62 1.84 4.30
N THR A 49 -17.12 0.67 3.99
CA THR A 49 -15.79 0.19 4.43
C THR A 49 -14.65 0.54 3.46
N TYR A 50 -14.96 1.08 2.30
CA TYR A 50 -13.99 1.48 1.28
C TYR A 50 -14.42 2.76 0.55
N LEU A 51 -13.47 3.42 -0.11
CA LEU A 51 -13.73 4.48 -1.08
C LEU A 51 -13.42 3.98 -2.48
N VAL A 52 -14.14 4.46 -3.49
CA VAL A 52 -13.82 4.25 -4.91
C VAL A 52 -13.77 5.58 -5.63
N TYR A 53 -12.69 5.81 -6.35
CA TYR A 53 -12.54 6.91 -7.28
C TYR A 53 -12.74 6.41 -8.72
N VAL A 54 -13.70 6.99 -9.40
CA VAL A 54 -14.03 6.73 -10.81
C VAL A 54 -13.58 7.93 -11.63
N PRO A 55 -12.54 7.83 -12.46
CA PRO A 55 -12.04 8.97 -13.23
C PRO A 55 -13.01 9.34 -14.35
N ASP A 56 -13.03 10.61 -14.75
CA ASP A 56 -13.80 11.08 -15.92
C ASP A 56 -13.33 10.42 -17.22
N SER A 57 -12.06 10.02 -17.27
CA SER A 57 -11.46 9.32 -18.40
C SER A 57 -11.81 7.83 -18.48
N LEU A 58 -12.67 7.29 -17.59
CA LEU A 58 -13.02 5.87 -17.57
C LEU A 58 -13.59 5.41 -18.92
N PRO A 59 -12.98 4.42 -19.60
CA PRO A 59 -13.47 3.96 -20.90
C PRO A 59 -14.84 3.27 -20.77
N ALA A 60 -15.84 3.76 -21.51
CA ALA A 60 -17.17 3.16 -21.52
C ALA A 60 -17.17 1.73 -22.10
N GLY A 61 -17.95 0.84 -21.48
CA GLY A 61 -18.18 -0.52 -21.97
C GLY A 61 -16.97 -1.46 -21.93
N ARG A 62 -15.90 -1.09 -21.26
CA ARG A 62 -14.69 -1.92 -21.13
C ARG A 62 -14.37 -2.19 -19.68
N LYS A 63 -13.81 -3.38 -19.40
CA LYS A 63 -13.16 -3.65 -18.12
C LYS A 63 -11.80 -2.94 -18.06
N VAL A 64 -11.49 -2.38 -16.92
CA VAL A 64 -10.28 -1.56 -16.69
C VAL A 64 -9.48 -2.08 -15.50
N PRO A 65 -8.18 -1.77 -15.41
CA PRO A 65 -7.38 -2.06 -14.24
C PRO A 65 -7.96 -1.41 -12.97
N LEU A 66 -7.78 -2.08 -11.85
CA LEU A 66 -8.10 -1.57 -10.51
C LEU A 66 -6.83 -1.43 -9.68
N VAL A 67 -6.60 -0.26 -9.13
CA VAL A 67 -5.67 -0.06 -8.01
C VAL A 67 -6.46 -0.23 -6.72
N PHE A 68 -6.10 -1.23 -5.91
CA PHE A 68 -6.67 -1.43 -4.58
C PHE A 68 -5.63 -1.04 -3.52
N ALA A 69 -5.90 0.06 -2.82
CA ALA A 69 -4.93 0.73 -1.97
C ALA A 69 -5.18 0.50 -0.48
N LEU A 70 -4.09 0.23 0.25
CA LEU A 70 -4.06 -0.02 1.67
C LEU A 70 -3.24 1.06 2.39
N SER A 71 -3.78 1.62 3.48
CA SER A 71 -3.10 2.61 4.31
C SER A 71 -2.78 2.02 5.70
N PRO A 72 -1.59 2.26 6.27
CA PRO A 72 -1.23 1.73 7.60
C PRO A 72 -2.16 2.22 8.73
N GLY A 73 -2.89 3.30 8.52
CA GLY A 73 -3.81 3.92 9.48
C GLY A 73 -5.26 3.99 8.99
N ALA A 74 -5.68 3.15 8.04
CA ALA A 74 -7.03 3.17 7.45
C ALA A 74 -7.38 4.52 6.76
N ASP A 75 -6.38 5.29 6.34
CA ASP A 75 -6.58 6.55 5.63
C ASP A 75 -6.79 6.31 4.11
N ALA A 76 -7.98 5.87 3.76
CA ALA A 76 -8.39 5.65 2.38
C ALA A 76 -8.34 6.96 1.56
N GLY A 77 -8.65 8.09 2.18
CA GLY A 77 -8.66 9.40 1.51
C GLY A 77 -7.29 9.79 0.97
N SER A 78 -6.23 9.61 1.74
CA SER A 78 -4.86 9.88 1.29
C SER A 78 -4.45 8.95 0.16
N MET A 79 -4.83 7.68 0.21
CA MET A 79 -4.54 6.72 -0.87
C MET A 79 -5.26 7.10 -2.17
N ILE A 80 -6.53 7.52 -2.10
CA ILE A 80 -7.26 8.03 -3.26
C ILE A 80 -6.56 9.26 -3.85
N ARG A 81 -6.20 10.26 -3.01
CA ARG A 81 -5.52 11.48 -3.48
C ARG A 81 -4.24 11.21 -4.25
N VAL A 82 -3.47 10.23 -3.80
CA VAL A 82 -2.19 9.87 -4.43
C VAL A 82 -2.41 9.21 -5.79
N TRP A 83 -3.45 8.38 -5.93
CA TRP A 83 -3.69 7.62 -7.13
C TRP A 83 -4.68 8.26 -8.11
N ALA A 84 -5.47 9.25 -7.69
CA ALA A 84 -6.45 9.91 -8.57
C ALA A 84 -5.83 10.52 -9.84
N PRO A 85 -4.66 11.20 -9.81
CA PRO A 85 -4.03 11.68 -11.04
C PRO A 85 -3.64 10.57 -12.01
N VAL A 86 -3.24 9.40 -11.49
CA VAL A 86 -2.95 8.21 -12.31
C VAL A 86 -4.25 7.65 -12.92
N ALA A 87 -5.30 7.56 -12.10
CA ALA A 87 -6.62 7.14 -12.56
C ALA A 87 -7.12 7.98 -13.72
N GLU A 88 -7.02 9.31 -13.61
CA GLU A 88 -7.44 10.25 -14.67
C GLU A 88 -6.62 10.07 -15.95
N ARG A 89 -5.32 9.89 -15.83
CA ARG A 89 -4.45 9.77 -17.01
C ARG A 89 -4.61 8.45 -17.75
N HIS A 90 -4.85 7.36 -17.02
CA HIS A 90 -4.82 5.99 -17.56
C HIS A 90 -6.22 5.35 -17.70
N GLY A 91 -7.26 6.00 -17.19
CA GLY A 91 -8.63 5.44 -17.18
C GLY A 91 -8.75 4.21 -16.25
N TRP A 92 -8.02 4.20 -15.12
CA TRP A 92 -8.06 3.11 -14.15
C TRP A 92 -9.00 3.44 -13.00
N LEU A 93 -9.61 2.43 -12.41
CA LEU A 93 -10.33 2.58 -11.14
C LEU A 93 -9.33 2.57 -9.97
N VAL A 94 -9.65 3.34 -8.93
CA VAL A 94 -8.92 3.29 -7.66
C VAL A 94 -9.89 3.02 -6.53
N ALA A 95 -9.64 1.97 -5.76
CA ALA A 95 -10.32 1.72 -4.50
C ALA A 95 -9.34 1.79 -3.34
N ALA A 96 -9.80 2.20 -2.17
CA ALA A 96 -8.98 2.24 -0.96
C ALA A 96 -9.77 1.75 0.25
N SER A 97 -9.18 0.83 1.01
CA SER A 97 -9.77 0.27 2.23
C SER A 97 -9.82 1.31 3.35
N LYS A 98 -10.96 1.40 4.05
CA LYS A 98 -11.15 2.15 5.29
C LYS A 98 -10.97 1.27 6.53
N GLU A 99 -10.78 -0.04 6.35
CA GLU A 99 -10.66 -1.03 7.42
C GLU A 99 -9.21 -1.52 7.62
N PHE A 100 -8.41 -1.55 6.54
CA PHE A 100 -7.03 -2.00 6.66
C PHE A 100 -6.23 -1.06 7.56
N ARG A 101 -5.58 -1.63 8.59
CA ARG A 101 -4.65 -0.90 9.47
C ARG A 101 -3.61 -1.84 10.06
N ASN A 102 -2.47 -1.28 10.45
CA ASN A 102 -1.43 -2.03 11.13
C ASN A 102 -1.92 -2.61 12.48
N GLY A 103 -1.35 -3.74 12.89
CA GLY A 103 -1.59 -4.36 14.20
C GLY A 103 -2.86 -5.19 14.29
N VAL A 104 -3.62 -5.33 13.21
CA VAL A 104 -4.75 -6.26 13.15
C VAL A 104 -4.28 -7.60 12.59
N ALA A 105 -4.72 -8.70 13.17
CA ALA A 105 -4.34 -10.04 12.75
C ALA A 105 -4.80 -10.37 11.32
N TRP A 106 -4.01 -11.14 10.58
CA TRP A 106 -4.27 -11.49 9.17
C TRP A 106 -5.59 -12.23 8.97
N GLU A 107 -5.99 -13.05 9.94
CA GLU A 107 -7.24 -13.80 9.94
C GLU A 107 -8.48 -12.89 9.96
N ILE A 108 -8.32 -11.64 10.44
CA ILE A 108 -9.37 -10.60 10.45
C ILE A 108 -9.25 -9.73 9.20
N LEU A 109 -8.04 -9.26 8.89
CA LEU A 109 -7.81 -8.31 7.79
C LEU A 109 -8.10 -8.91 6.42
N THR A 110 -7.65 -10.15 6.17
CA THR A 110 -7.74 -10.72 4.83
C THR A 110 -9.19 -10.91 4.37
N PRO A 111 -10.13 -11.46 5.19
CA PRO A 111 -11.53 -11.53 4.80
C PRO A 111 -12.18 -10.16 4.57
N GLN A 112 -11.83 -9.16 5.38
CA GLN A 112 -12.37 -7.79 5.23
C GLN A 112 -11.93 -7.18 3.90
N VAL A 113 -10.63 -7.18 3.62
CA VAL A 113 -10.08 -6.65 2.36
C VAL A 113 -10.63 -7.39 1.13
N MET A 114 -10.80 -8.72 1.23
CA MET A 114 -11.40 -9.49 0.12
C MET A 114 -12.88 -9.17 -0.07
N ALA A 115 -13.65 -8.96 1.00
CA ALA A 115 -15.05 -8.55 0.89
C ALA A 115 -15.21 -7.16 0.23
N GLU A 116 -14.31 -6.23 0.56
CA GLU A 116 -14.25 -4.91 -0.08
C GLU A 116 -13.91 -5.03 -1.58
N LEU A 117 -12.88 -5.82 -1.93
CA LEU A 117 -12.51 -6.07 -3.32
C LEU A 117 -13.68 -6.70 -4.11
N ASP A 118 -14.34 -7.71 -3.53
CA ASP A 118 -15.51 -8.35 -4.14
C ASP A 118 -16.67 -7.36 -4.37
N ALA A 119 -16.89 -6.43 -3.44
CA ALA A 119 -17.90 -5.39 -3.57
C ALA A 119 -17.56 -4.42 -4.72
N VAL A 120 -16.32 -4.00 -4.83
CA VAL A 120 -15.83 -3.15 -5.93
C VAL A 120 -15.96 -3.87 -7.28
N GLU A 121 -15.54 -5.13 -7.38
CA GLU A 121 -15.62 -5.91 -8.62
C GLU A 121 -17.06 -6.18 -9.08
N ARG A 122 -18.01 -6.26 -8.15
CA ARG A 122 -19.45 -6.37 -8.49
C ARG A 122 -20.05 -5.06 -8.99
N ALA A 123 -19.59 -3.93 -8.47
CA ALA A 123 -20.19 -2.62 -8.74
C ALA A 123 -19.55 -1.90 -9.94
N TYR A 124 -18.31 -2.24 -10.30
CA TYR A 124 -17.53 -1.52 -11.30
C TYR A 124 -16.93 -2.46 -12.35
N PRO A 125 -16.63 -1.97 -13.57
CA PRO A 125 -16.11 -2.78 -14.67
C PRO A 125 -14.63 -3.14 -14.50
N VAL A 126 -14.27 -3.86 -13.43
CA VAL A 126 -12.90 -4.24 -13.11
C VAL A 126 -12.42 -5.38 -14.01
N ASP A 127 -11.22 -5.24 -14.58
CA ASP A 127 -10.47 -6.34 -15.17
C ASP A 127 -9.76 -7.11 -14.02
N GLN A 128 -10.33 -8.24 -13.63
CA GLN A 128 -9.80 -9.08 -12.54
C GLN A 128 -8.39 -9.61 -12.81
N GLY A 129 -7.96 -9.65 -14.07
CA GLY A 129 -6.59 -9.97 -14.47
C GLY A 129 -5.61 -8.82 -14.26
N LYS A 130 -6.09 -7.63 -13.87
CA LYS A 130 -5.31 -6.40 -13.71
C LYS A 130 -5.59 -5.68 -12.39
N VAL A 131 -5.75 -6.43 -11.31
CA VAL A 131 -5.88 -5.89 -9.96
C VAL A 131 -4.49 -5.65 -9.37
N VAL A 132 -4.19 -4.38 -9.09
CA VAL A 132 -2.93 -3.91 -8.51
C VAL A 132 -3.16 -3.61 -7.04
N PHE A 133 -2.48 -4.32 -6.15
CA PHE A 133 -2.46 -3.93 -4.74
C PHE A 133 -1.31 -2.95 -4.48
N THR A 134 -1.59 -1.94 -3.66
CA THR A 134 -0.63 -0.88 -3.35
C THR A 134 -0.78 -0.35 -1.93
N GLY A 135 0.21 0.36 -1.46
CA GLY A 135 0.16 1.07 -0.19
C GLY A 135 1.48 1.73 0.18
N LEU A 136 1.40 2.61 1.16
CA LEU A 136 2.56 3.21 1.83
C LEU A 136 2.91 2.39 3.07
N SER A 137 4.20 2.11 3.32
CA SER A 137 4.67 1.53 4.58
C SER A 137 3.94 0.24 4.95
N GLY A 138 3.18 0.24 6.05
CA GLY A 138 2.33 -0.88 6.45
C GLY A 138 1.28 -1.28 5.41
N GLY A 139 0.79 -0.34 4.60
CA GLY A 139 -0.09 -0.64 3.46
C GLY A 139 0.61 -1.46 2.36
N ALA A 140 1.89 -1.18 2.09
CA ALA A 140 2.70 -1.99 1.18
C ALA A 140 2.98 -3.39 1.78
N MET A 141 3.25 -3.47 3.10
CA MET A 141 3.33 -4.74 3.82
C MET A 141 2.01 -5.52 3.71
N GLY A 142 0.88 -4.82 3.87
CA GLY A 142 -0.46 -5.38 3.67
C GLY A 142 -0.66 -5.96 2.28
N SER A 143 -0.25 -5.23 1.25
CA SER A 143 -0.33 -5.68 -0.15
C SER A 143 0.47 -6.97 -0.38
N LEU A 144 1.66 -7.08 0.23
CA LEU A 144 2.49 -8.30 0.20
C LEU A 144 1.81 -9.46 0.94
N GLY A 145 1.20 -9.20 2.10
CA GLY A 145 0.46 -10.20 2.87
C GLY A 145 -0.80 -10.69 2.15
N ILE A 146 -1.60 -9.79 1.58
CA ILE A 146 -2.74 -10.17 0.74
C ILE A 146 -2.29 -11.04 -0.42
N THR A 147 -1.15 -10.74 -1.03
CA THR A 147 -0.58 -11.55 -2.11
C THR A 147 -0.21 -12.95 -1.65
N TYR A 148 0.26 -13.11 -0.41
CA TYR A 148 0.57 -14.42 0.17
C TYR A 148 -0.69 -15.27 0.39
N TYR A 149 -1.73 -14.67 0.98
CA TYR A 149 -2.98 -15.40 1.32
C TYR A 149 -3.92 -15.56 0.13
N HIS A 150 -3.96 -14.61 -0.79
CA HIS A 150 -4.90 -14.57 -1.93
C HIS A 150 -4.19 -14.31 -3.26
N PRO A 151 -3.21 -15.15 -3.66
CA PRO A 151 -2.38 -14.89 -4.83
C PRO A 151 -3.17 -14.76 -6.14
N ALA A 152 -4.28 -15.46 -6.27
CA ALA A 152 -5.11 -15.40 -7.48
C ALA A 152 -5.80 -14.03 -7.68
N ARG A 153 -5.95 -13.25 -6.59
CA ARG A 153 -6.64 -11.95 -6.62
C ARG A 153 -5.71 -10.78 -6.93
N VAL A 154 -4.40 -11.01 -6.99
CA VAL A 154 -3.38 -9.96 -7.17
C VAL A 154 -2.64 -10.20 -8.48
N ALA A 155 -2.75 -9.29 -9.43
CA ALA A 155 -2.01 -9.32 -10.69
C ALA A 155 -0.63 -8.65 -10.57
N ALA A 156 -0.56 -7.57 -9.81
CA ALA A 156 0.67 -6.80 -9.60
C ALA A 156 0.68 -6.06 -8.26
N LEU A 157 1.86 -5.60 -7.87
CA LEU A 157 2.10 -4.78 -6.68
C LEU A 157 2.75 -3.45 -7.06
N VAL A 158 2.36 -2.37 -6.37
CA VAL A 158 3.13 -1.12 -6.31
C VAL A 158 3.42 -0.81 -4.84
N LEU A 159 4.67 -0.95 -4.45
CA LEU A 159 5.12 -0.95 -3.06
C LEU A 159 5.85 0.35 -2.73
N ASN A 160 5.21 1.24 -1.97
CA ASN A 160 5.84 2.48 -1.54
C ASN A 160 6.42 2.32 -0.13
N THR A 161 7.74 2.37 -0.01
CA THR A 161 8.50 2.37 1.26
C THR A 161 8.04 1.33 2.28
N GLY A 162 7.67 0.14 1.83
CA GLY A 162 7.27 -0.98 2.67
C GLY A 162 8.22 -2.16 2.54
N LYS A 163 8.04 -3.16 3.40
CA LYS A 163 8.82 -4.40 3.38
C LYS A 163 7.93 -5.63 3.45
N MET A 164 8.46 -6.77 3.05
CA MET A 164 7.84 -8.08 3.29
C MET A 164 8.13 -8.54 4.72
N GLU A 165 7.11 -9.12 5.36
CA GLU A 165 7.33 -9.85 6.60
C GLU A 165 8.12 -11.13 6.34
N GLU A 166 9.05 -11.47 7.23
CA GLU A 166 9.91 -12.65 7.06
C GLU A 166 9.08 -13.95 6.98
N ALA A 167 7.96 -13.99 7.70
CA ALA A 167 7.03 -15.12 7.69
C ALA A 167 6.45 -15.42 6.30
N PHE A 168 6.44 -14.46 5.37
CA PHE A 168 5.97 -14.65 3.99
C PHE A 168 7.10 -15.01 3.03
N MET A 169 8.37 -14.93 3.46
CA MET A 169 9.52 -15.23 2.60
C MET A 169 9.80 -16.74 2.51
N ASP A 170 8.79 -17.51 2.14
CA ASP A 170 8.84 -18.96 2.06
C ASP A 170 8.51 -19.51 0.66
N ALA A 171 8.50 -20.84 0.52
CA ALA A 171 8.21 -21.51 -0.75
C ALA A 171 6.77 -21.32 -1.24
N LYS A 172 5.83 -20.95 -0.37
CA LYS A 172 4.41 -20.76 -0.70
C LYS A 172 4.14 -19.42 -1.36
N TYR A 173 5.03 -18.42 -1.17
CA TYR A 173 4.84 -17.12 -1.82
C TYR A 173 4.70 -17.29 -3.34
N PRO A 174 3.75 -16.64 -4.00
CA PRO A 174 3.46 -16.88 -5.42
C PRO A 174 4.66 -16.55 -6.32
N ARG A 175 4.64 -17.11 -7.52
CA ARG A 175 5.66 -16.92 -8.56
C ARG A 175 5.10 -16.14 -9.75
N GLY A 176 5.98 -15.51 -10.55
CA GLY A 176 5.67 -15.05 -11.89
C GLY A 176 4.68 -13.88 -11.96
N LYS A 177 4.66 -12.99 -10.94
CA LYS A 177 3.84 -11.78 -10.95
C LYS A 177 4.70 -10.53 -11.23
N ARG A 178 4.14 -9.34 -11.02
CA ARG A 178 4.78 -8.05 -11.29
C ARG A 178 4.86 -7.22 -10.02
N ALA A 179 5.97 -6.50 -9.83
CA ALA A 179 6.09 -5.57 -8.73
C ALA A 179 6.88 -4.32 -9.13
N VAL A 180 6.36 -3.17 -8.74
CA VAL A 180 7.05 -1.87 -8.82
C VAL A 180 7.40 -1.46 -7.40
N PHE A 181 8.67 -1.19 -7.15
CA PHE A 181 9.17 -0.64 -5.90
C PHE A 181 9.33 0.87 -6.04
N LEU A 182 8.59 1.63 -5.25
CA LEU A 182 8.79 3.07 -5.08
C LEU A 182 9.62 3.27 -3.82
N ALA A 183 10.90 3.54 -4.00
CA ALA A 183 11.87 3.50 -2.93
C ALA A 183 12.62 4.83 -2.77
N SER A 184 12.85 5.24 -1.54
CA SER A 184 13.68 6.39 -1.22
C SER A 184 15.00 5.95 -0.57
N PRO A 185 16.17 6.35 -1.09
CA PRO A 185 17.45 6.02 -0.44
C PRO A 185 17.58 6.52 0.99
N GLY A 186 16.83 7.57 1.37
CA GLY A 186 16.76 8.09 2.73
C GLY A 186 15.77 7.37 3.65
N ASP A 187 15.08 6.35 3.16
CA ASP A 187 14.13 5.57 3.94
C ASP A 187 14.83 4.46 4.74
N PHE A 188 14.41 4.27 5.99
CA PHE A 188 14.95 3.21 6.84
C PHE A 188 14.62 1.79 6.34
N ARG A 189 13.61 1.63 5.47
CA ARG A 189 13.22 0.37 4.82
C ARG A 189 13.96 0.09 3.51
N TYR A 190 14.78 1.01 3.03
CA TYR A 190 15.39 0.92 1.70
C TYR A 190 16.17 -0.37 1.46
N GLN A 191 16.95 -0.84 2.48
CA GLN A 191 17.70 -2.08 2.34
C GLN A 191 16.81 -3.32 2.43
N GLU A 192 15.75 -3.26 3.24
CA GLU A 192 14.75 -4.34 3.32
C GLU A 192 14.00 -4.48 1.99
N MET A 193 13.62 -3.37 1.33
CA MET A 193 13.01 -3.39 0.01
C MET A 193 13.93 -4.00 -1.06
N LYS A 194 15.24 -3.78 -1.01
CA LYS A 194 16.21 -4.44 -1.92
C LYS A 194 16.24 -5.96 -1.71
N ARG A 195 16.22 -6.41 -0.44
CA ARG A 195 16.12 -7.84 -0.11
C ARG A 195 14.82 -8.43 -0.64
N ASP A 196 13.71 -7.74 -0.48
CA ASP A 196 12.39 -8.19 -0.91
C ASP A 196 12.32 -8.28 -2.44
N ARG A 197 12.89 -7.31 -3.15
CA ARG A 197 13.03 -7.36 -4.60
C ARG A 197 13.82 -8.59 -5.03
N ALA A 198 14.98 -8.83 -4.44
CA ALA A 198 15.80 -10.00 -4.75
C ALA A 198 15.05 -11.33 -4.51
N PHE A 199 14.25 -11.40 -3.44
CA PHE A 199 13.39 -12.55 -3.17
C PHE A 199 12.33 -12.74 -4.26
N LEU A 200 11.66 -11.68 -4.70
CA LEU A 200 10.65 -11.74 -5.76
C LEU A 200 11.29 -12.11 -7.11
N ASP A 201 12.44 -11.51 -7.46
CA ASP A 201 13.18 -11.80 -8.69
C ASP A 201 13.57 -13.30 -8.76
N ALA A 202 14.08 -13.86 -7.65
CA ALA A 202 14.41 -15.29 -7.55
C ALA A 202 13.18 -16.22 -7.72
N ARG A 203 11.98 -15.67 -7.55
CA ARG A 203 10.70 -16.38 -7.78
C ARG A 203 10.12 -16.14 -9.17
N GLY A 204 10.88 -15.51 -10.07
CA GLY A 204 10.48 -15.23 -11.44
C GLY A 204 9.45 -14.09 -11.57
N TRP A 205 9.39 -13.20 -10.60
CA TRP A 205 8.62 -11.97 -10.75
C TRP A 205 9.32 -11.03 -11.72
N THR A 206 8.56 -10.29 -12.50
CA THR A 206 9.08 -9.17 -13.25
C THR A 206 9.01 -7.93 -12.35
N THR A 207 10.16 -7.35 -12.03
CA THR A 207 10.22 -6.22 -11.09
C THR A 207 10.86 -4.99 -11.71
N THR A 208 10.48 -3.81 -11.22
CA THR A 208 11.17 -2.56 -11.50
C THR A 208 11.38 -1.76 -10.22
N TRP A 209 12.31 -0.81 -10.29
CA TRP A 209 12.72 0.00 -9.16
C TRP A 209 12.74 1.47 -9.56
N ILE A 210 11.91 2.26 -8.89
CA ILE A 210 11.78 3.70 -9.13
C ILE A 210 12.23 4.40 -7.85
N GLU A 211 13.33 5.13 -7.92
CA GLU A 211 13.83 5.92 -6.80
C GLU A 211 13.24 7.32 -6.81
N PHE A 212 12.99 7.83 -5.61
CA PHE A 212 12.58 9.21 -5.39
C PHE A 212 13.31 9.83 -4.20
N ALA A 213 13.45 11.15 -4.20
CA ALA A 213 14.01 11.89 -3.07
C ALA A 213 12.96 12.06 -1.98
N GLY A 214 13.37 11.86 -0.71
CA GLY A 214 12.48 11.99 0.45
C GLY A 214 12.98 11.15 1.61
N GLY A 215 12.12 10.51 2.28
CA GLY A 215 12.35 9.56 3.37
C GLY A 215 11.20 8.57 3.38
N HIS A 216 10.70 8.28 4.58
CA HIS A 216 9.53 7.43 4.75
C HIS A 216 8.23 8.21 4.48
N THR A 217 7.92 8.41 3.20
CA THR A 217 6.79 9.24 2.75
C THR A 217 6.19 8.71 1.46
N PHE A 218 5.07 9.29 1.03
CA PHE A 218 4.54 9.05 -0.30
C PHE A 218 5.57 9.45 -1.37
N ALA A 219 5.71 8.62 -2.39
CA ALA A 219 6.43 8.96 -3.59
C ALA A 219 5.74 10.15 -4.31
N PRO A 220 6.45 10.95 -5.07
CA PRO A 220 5.84 12.00 -5.88
C PRO A 220 4.95 11.39 -6.97
N GLU A 221 3.96 12.16 -7.45
CA GLU A 221 3.03 11.75 -8.49
C GLU A 221 3.72 11.10 -9.70
N ALA A 222 4.82 11.70 -10.17
CA ALA A 222 5.58 11.17 -11.31
C ALA A 222 6.05 9.72 -11.12
N ALA A 223 6.32 9.28 -9.88
CA ALA A 223 6.71 7.90 -9.61
C ALA A 223 5.53 6.94 -9.73
N TYR A 224 4.33 7.34 -9.31
CA TYR A 224 3.10 6.56 -9.50
C TYR A 224 2.68 6.51 -10.97
N GLN A 225 2.84 7.60 -11.72
CA GLN A 225 2.62 7.64 -13.17
C GLN A 225 3.58 6.66 -13.87
N ALA A 226 4.87 6.70 -13.55
CA ALA A 226 5.86 5.79 -14.11
C ALA A 226 5.58 4.31 -13.74
N ALA A 227 5.05 4.05 -12.55
CA ALA A 227 4.62 2.72 -12.15
C ALA A 227 3.46 2.21 -13.01
N ALA A 228 2.45 3.03 -13.27
CA ALA A 228 1.33 2.69 -14.14
C ALA A 228 1.78 2.45 -15.58
N GLU A 229 2.59 3.34 -16.15
CA GLU A 229 3.16 3.20 -17.49
C GLU A 229 3.99 1.91 -17.64
N TRP A 230 4.74 1.56 -16.60
CA TRP A 230 5.49 0.30 -16.59
C TRP A 230 4.57 -0.91 -16.56
N LEU A 231 3.54 -0.88 -15.72
CA LEU A 231 2.56 -1.97 -15.65
C LEU A 231 1.83 -2.16 -16.98
N GLU A 232 1.40 -1.09 -17.66
CA GLU A 232 0.75 -1.17 -18.97
C GLU A 232 1.58 -1.88 -20.03
N LYS A 233 2.91 -1.74 -19.97
CA LYS A 233 3.84 -2.40 -20.90
C LYS A 233 4.11 -3.87 -20.55
N HIS A 234 3.69 -4.32 -19.37
CA HIS A 234 4.03 -5.65 -18.86
C HIS A 234 2.81 -6.52 -18.51
N TRP A 235 1.59 -6.05 -18.87
CA TRP A 235 0.36 -6.88 -18.70
C TRP A 235 0.37 -8.18 -19.49
#